data_ab6aea79134366f28b060ab1614fce4b
#
_entry.id   ab6aea79134366f28b060ab1614fce4b
#
_cell.length_a   1.000
_cell.length_b   1.000
_cell.length_c   1.000
_cell.angle_alpha   90.00
_cell.angle_beta   90.00
_cell.angle_gamma   90.00
#
_symmetry.space_group_name_H-M   'P 1'
#
loop_
_entity.id
_entity.type
_entity.pdbx_description
1 polymer ?
#
loop_
_entity_poly.entity_id
_entity_poly.type
_entity_poly.pdbx_seq_one_letter_code
_entity_poly.pdbx_strand_id
1 'polypeptide(L)'
;MQNQSTPATGLVYTWNIAGAAYSAPNPSVVLTTPGFYDASLVVTNQFGCSDTLVNTAYIEVYDTLPPPLSPILSVSVVDDQSVEIVWQNTAVSDFGAYRLFRKNNDTGLYTQVYSTTTNPVIGPGGTSSFIDNNLNTLRNTYTYKLQTEDRCAYVLPLSASVAHTTINVTATAVSNNIRVEWRPYGGCQVATYELERLDLTTGRLDHVASLAGTVTSYNDLDFPCPFPYSYRVRATDLCGNTYVSWSDTSAATPANILAGQKVDVVRSTVVDDQDVLTEWAPPALRPDRVKEYKIFRSEGNTNFTEVARVPAGTQLYRDSDVDVHKTEYFYRIEIITDCDLVGEMS
;
A
#
# COMPACT_ATOMS: atom_id res chain seq x y z
N MET A 1 -25.21 44.63 -19.47
CA MET A 1 -25.67 44.97 -18.11
C MET A 1 -27.04 45.59 -18.19
N GLN A 2 -27.94 45.36 -17.22
CA GLN A 2 -29.25 46.01 -17.16
C GLN A 2 -29.23 47.10 -16.10
N ASN A 3 -29.74 48.28 -16.49
CA ASN A 3 -29.87 49.44 -15.64
C ASN A 3 -31.18 49.33 -14.82
N GLN A 4 -31.10 49.59 -13.52
CA GLN A 4 -32.24 49.58 -12.59
C GLN A 4 -32.50 50.99 -11.98
N SER A 5 -31.91 52.04 -12.53
CA SER A 5 -32.10 53.37 -12.02
C SER A 5 -33.52 53.90 -12.21
N THR A 6 -34.03 54.64 -11.21
CA THR A 6 -35.36 55.25 -11.23
C THR A 6 -35.28 56.75 -10.96
N PRO A 7 -36.12 57.61 -11.61
CA PRO A 7 -37.08 57.29 -12.69
C PRO A 7 -36.35 56.88 -13.97
N ALA A 8 -37.01 56.07 -14.84
CA ALA A 8 -36.41 55.55 -16.08
C ALA A 8 -36.22 56.60 -17.21
N THR A 9 -36.66 57.84 -17.03
CA THR A 9 -36.65 58.88 -18.07
C THR A 9 -35.93 60.16 -17.58
N GLY A 10 -35.26 60.85 -18.51
CA GLY A 10 -34.56 62.14 -18.23
C GLY A 10 -33.24 61.92 -17.48
N LEU A 11 -32.63 60.71 -17.57
CA LEU A 11 -31.35 60.39 -16.97
C LEU A 11 -30.25 60.32 -18.03
N VAL A 12 -29.06 60.78 -17.68
CA VAL A 12 -27.81 60.55 -18.42
C VAL A 12 -27.02 59.48 -17.65
N TYR A 13 -26.53 58.47 -18.37
CA TYR A 13 -25.80 57.33 -17.82
C TYR A 13 -24.34 57.42 -18.21
N THR A 14 -23.45 57.21 -17.25
CA THR A 14 -22.02 57.04 -17.51
C THR A 14 -21.56 55.80 -16.78
N TRP A 15 -21.39 54.73 -17.55
CA TRP A 15 -20.80 53.48 -17.07
C TRP A 15 -19.28 53.55 -17.21
N ASN A 16 -18.59 53.01 -16.25
CA ASN A 16 -17.20 52.61 -16.39
C ASN A 16 -17.11 51.14 -16.18
N ILE A 17 -16.72 50.36 -17.20
CA ILE A 17 -16.62 48.92 -17.17
C ILE A 17 -15.24 48.53 -17.68
N ALA A 18 -14.44 47.85 -16.86
CA ALA A 18 -13.07 47.47 -17.18
C ALA A 18 -12.19 48.68 -17.61
N GLY A 19 -12.44 49.88 -17.03
CA GLY A 19 -11.72 51.13 -17.36
C GLY A 19 -12.22 51.84 -18.60
N ALA A 20 -13.20 51.33 -19.34
CA ALA A 20 -13.80 51.97 -20.51
C ALA A 20 -15.15 52.59 -20.17
N ALA A 21 -15.44 53.78 -20.74
CA ALA A 21 -16.67 54.54 -20.51
C ALA A 21 -17.73 54.22 -21.58
N TYR A 22 -18.99 54.06 -21.12
CA TYR A 22 -20.16 53.83 -22.00
C TYR A 22 -21.33 54.72 -21.57
N SER A 23 -22.10 55.23 -22.53
CA SER A 23 -23.23 56.12 -22.26
C SER A 23 -24.60 55.53 -22.53
N ALA A 24 -24.64 54.30 -23.09
CA ALA A 24 -25.91 53.61 -23.30
C ALA A 24 -26.58 53.24 -21.96
N PRO A 25 -27.91 53.33 -21.86
CA PRO A 25 -28.63 52.90 -20.64
C PRO A 25 -28.31 51.49 -20.23
N ASN A 26 -28.14 50.56 -21.19
CA ASN A 26 -27.80 49.14 -21.01
C ASN A 26 -26.63 48.78 -21.95
N PRO A 27 -25.39 49.01 -21.56
CA PRO A 27 -24.25 48.78 -22.45
C PRO A 27 -24.02 47.29 -22.65
N SER A 28 -23.68 46.90 -23.89
CA SER A 28 -23.15 45.59 -24.21
C SER A 28 -21.63 45.69 -24.32
N VAL A 29 -20.92 44.90 -23.54
CA VAL A 29 -19.46 44.93 -23.47
C VAL A 29 -18.92 43.53 -23.67
N VAL A 30 -17.89 43.39 -24.51
CA VAL A 30 -17.15 42.15 -24.72
C VAL A 30 -15.81 42.26 -24.00
N LEU A 31 -15.55 41.38 -23.07
CA LEU A 31 -14.28 41.29 -22.37
C LEU A 31 -13.63 39.97 -22.80
N THR A 32 -12.42 40.01 -23.32
CA THR A 32 -11.71 38.88 -23.90
C THR A 32 -10.49 38.43 -23.07
N THR A 33 -10.06 39.26 -22.14
CA THR A 33 -8.91 38.95 -21.29
C THR A 33 -9.42 38.38 -19.97
N PRO A 34 -8.91 37.23 -19.51
CA PRO A 34 -9.26 36.67 -18.19
C PRO A 34 -8.89 37.62 -17.06
N GLY A 35 -9.74 37.69 -16.02
CA GLY A 35 -9.50 38.50 -14.85
C GLY A 35 -10.78 39.05 -14.22
N PHE A 36 -10.60 39.85 -13.16
CA PHE A 36 -11.68 40.53 -12.47
C PHE A 36 -11.75 41.99 -12.92
N TYR A 37 -12.96 42.45 -13.19
CA TYR A 37 -13.19 43.81 -13.65
C TYR A 37 -14.21 44.50 -12.78
N ASP A 38 -13.93 45.79 -12.49
CA ASP A 38 -14.84 46.68 -11.81
C ASP A 38 -15.91 47.18 -12.78
N ALA A 39 -17.08 47.46 -12.22
CA ALA A 39 -18.15 48.14 -12.92
C ALA A 39 -18.70 49.26 -12.06
N SER A 40 -18.80 50.47 -12.62
CA SER A 40 -19.45 51.59 -11.97
C SER A 40 -20.46 52.24 -12.87
N LEU A 41 -21.48 52.85 -12.28
CA LEU A 41 -22.50 53.61 -12.97
C LEU A 41 -22.67 54.94 -12.26
N VAL A 42 -22.54 56.06 -13.01
CA VAL A 42 -22.96 57.37 -12.59
C VAL A 42 -24.23 57.70 -13.35
N VAL A 43 -25.26 58.10 -12.62
CA VAL A 43 -26.55 58.52 -13.19
C VAL A 43 -26.74 59.98 -12.84
N THR A 44 -27.01 60.78 -13.83
CA THR A 44 -27.23 62.27 -13.67
C THR A 44 -28.59 62.62 -14.18
N ASN A 45 -29.38 63.39 -13.40
CA ASN A 45 -30.68 63.84 -13.80
C ASN A 45 -30.58 65.17 -14.57
N GLN A 46 -31.70 65.65 -15.13
CA GLN A 46 -31.79 66.91 -15.90
C GLN A 46 -31.40 68.22 -15.11
N PHE A 47 -31.34 68.12 -13.78
CA PHE A 47 -30.97 69.20 -12.88
C PHE A 47 -29.49 69.14 -12.48
N GLY A 48 -28.73 68.19 -13.00
CA GLY A 48 -27.31 68.03 -12.73
C GLY A 48 -26.99 67.26 -11.42
N CYS A 49 -27.99 66.76 -10.73
CA CYS A 49 -27.75 65.89 -9.55
C CYS A 49 -27.36 64.50 -10.02
N SER A 50 -26.30 63.90 -9.43
CA SER A 50 -25.80 62.61 -9.80
C SER A 50 -25.73 61.69 -8.61
N ASP A 51 -25.89 60.35 -8.85
CA ASP A 51 -25.66 59.27 -7.95
C ASP A 51 -24.72 58.26 -8.58
N THR A 52 -23.94 57.57 -7.75
CA THR A 52 -22.89 56.64 -8.23
C THR A 52 -22.96 55.33 -7.51
N LEU A 53 -22.99 54.23 -8.28
CA LEU A 53 -22.83 52.87 -7.79
C LEU A 53 -21.48 52.33 -8.31
N VAL A 54 -20.68 51.77 -7.39
CA VAL A 54 -19.39 51.12 -7.71
C VAL A 54 -19.42 49.68 -7.20
N ASN A 55 -19.17 48.74 -8.09
CA ASN A 55 -18.99 47.34 -7.75
C ASN A 55 -17.59 46.91 -8.19
N THR A 56 -16.74 46.61 -7.20
CA THR A 56 -15.37 46.12 -7.45
C THR A 56 -15.40 44.62 -7.70
N ALA A 57 -14.52 44.15 -8.60
CA ALA A 57 -14.40 42.74 -9.00
C ALA A 57 -15.76 42.10 -9.40
N TYR A 58 -16.64 42.91 -10.03
CA TYR A 58 -18.04 42.55 -10.32
C TYR A 58 -18.17 41.57 -11.48
N ILE A 59 -17.26 41.66 -12.46
CA ILE A 59 -17.25 40.79 -13.65
C ILE A 59 -16.00 39.95 -13.55
N GLU A 60 -16.22 38.63 -13.55
CA GLU A 60 -15.14 37.65 -13.66
C GLU A 60 -15.16 37.07 -15.07
N VAL A 61 -14.02 37.12 -15.75
CA VAL A 61 -13.81 36.53 -17.07
C VAL A 61 -12.84 35.37 -16.92
N TYR A 62 -13.28 34.17 -17.26
CA TYR A 62 -12.45 32.97 -17.26
C TYR A 62 -11.73 32.84 -18.59
N ASP A 63 -10.60 32.15 -18.61
CA ASP A 63 -9.98 31.75 -19.87
C ASP A 63 -10.73 30.58 -20.54
N THR A 64 -10.28 30.21 -21.72
CA THR A 64 -10.84 29.06 -22.48
C THR A 64 -9.88 27.90 -22.56
N LEU A 65 -8.85 27.89 -21.71
CA LEU A 65 -7.86 26.82 -21.66
C LEU A 65 -8.21 25.83 -20.57
N PRO A 66 -8.11 24.53 -20.84
CA PRO A 66 -8.31 23.55 -19.79
C PRO A 66 -7.25 23.72 -18.69
N PRO A 67 -7.62 23.51 -17.41
CA PRO A 67 -6.69 23.65 -16.30
C PRO A 67 -5.56 22.61 -16.38
N PRO A 68 -4.39 22.91 -15.81
CA PRO A 68 -3.30 21.94 -15.73
C PRO A 68 -3.74 20.70 -14.93
N LEU A 69 -3.10 19.58 -15.22
CA LEU A 69 -3.36 18.33 -14.51
C LEU A 69 -2.97 18.46 -13.04
N SER A 70 -3.87 18.05 -12.16
CA SER A 70 -3.56 17.78 -10.76
C SER A 70 -2.95 16.38 -10.64
N PRO A 71 -1.68 16.25 -10.20
CA PRO A 71 -1.04 14.94 -10.13
C PRO A 71 -1.63 14.09 -9.01
N ILE A 72 -1.86 12.80 -9.28
CA ILE A 72 -2.04 11.81 -8.22
C ILE A 72 -0.67 11.63 -7.54
N LEU A 73 -0.66 11.62 -6.22
CA LEU A 73 0.53 11.51 -5.38
C LEU A 73 0.70 10.09 -4.84
N SER A 74 -0.41 9.42 -4.52
CA SER A 74 -0.40 8.00 -4.15
C SER A 74 -1.74 7.34 -4.43
N VAL A 75 -1.68 6.03 -4.68
CA VAL A 75 -2.80 5.10 -4.74
C VAL A 75 -2.42 3.92 -3.84
N SER A 76 -3.07 3.77 -2.71
CA SER A 76 -2.69 2.85 -1.65
C SER A 76 -3.85 1.93 -1.27
N VAL A 77 -3.60 0.64 -1.18
CA VAL A 77 -4.57 -0.30 -0.60
C VAL A 77 -4.69 -0.01 0.90
N VAL A 78 -5.92 0.15 1.37
CA VAL A 78 -6.24 0.37 2.79
C VAL A 78 -6.58 -0.96 3.46
N ASP A 79 -7.43 -1.73 2.78
CA ASP A 79 -7.86 -3.07 3.18
C ASP A 79 -8.30 -3.90 1.97
N ASP A 80 -8.87 -5.08 2.20
CA ASP A 80 -9.28 -6.02 1.15
C ASP A 80 -10.39 -5.47 0.22
N GLN A 81 -11.02 -4.34 0.57
CA GLN A 81 -12.17 -3.77 -0.11
C GLN A 81 -12.02 -2.29 -0.45
N SER A 82 -10.92 -1.65 -0.08
CA SER A 82 -10.77 -0.21 -0.24
C SER A 82 -9.36 0.22 -0.67
N VAL A 83 -9.34 1.30 -1.45
CA VAL A 83 -8.13 1.97 -1.96
C VAL A 83 -8.26 3.46 -1.70
N GLU A 84 -7.22 4.06 -1.12
CA GLU A 84 -7.11 5.51 -0.96
C GLU A 84 -6.33 6.11 -2.13
N ILE A 85 -6.87 7.18 -2.69
CA ILE A 85 -6.23 7.97 -3.75
C ILE A 85 -5.99 9.37 -3.20
N VAL A 86 -4.73 9.82 -3.23
CA VAL A 86 -4.34 11.16 -2.80
C VAL A 86 -3.81 11.93 -4.00
N TRP A 87 -4.23 13.18 -4.16
CA TRP A 87 -3.78 14.06 -5.23
C TRP A 87 -3.46 15.46 -4.74
N GLN A 88 -2.66 16.17 -5.51
CA GLN A 88 -2.35 17.57 -5.26
C GLN A 88 -3.50 18.45 -5.75
N ASN A 89 -3.92 19.41 -4.92
CA ASN A 89 -4.93 20.37 -5.30
C ASN A 89 -4.40 21.36 -6.33
N THR A 90 -5.27 21.75 -7.26
CA THR A 90 -4.96 22.80 -8.23
C THR A 90 -4.99 24.18 -7.56
N ALA A 91 -4.17 25.09 -8.07
CA ALA A 91 -4.14 26.48 -7.65
C ALA A 91 -4.91 27.42 -8.61
N VAL A 92 -5.58 26.87 -9.64
CA VAL A 92 -6.31 27.70 -10.62
C VAL A 92 -7.56 28.32 -9.99
N SER A 93 -7.82 29.56 -10.30
CA SER A 93 -8.92 30.34 -9.70
C SER A 93 -10.30 29.95 -10.24
N ASP A 94 -10.34 29.41 -11.44
CA ASP A 94 -11.54 28.97 -12.14
C ASP A 94 -11.85 27.50 -12.01
N PHE A 95 -11.28 26.84 -10.99
CA PHE A 95 -11.55 25.44 -10.69
C PHE A 95 -13.06 25.12 -10.66
N GLY A 96 -13.48 24.11 -11.42
CA GLY A 96 -14.84 23.59 -11.49
C GLY A 96 -15.00 22.27 -10.75
N ALA A 97 -14.25 21.24 -11.12
CA ALA A 97 -14.36 19.93 -10.50
C ALA A 97 -13.08 19.07 -10.65
N TYR A 98 -12.92 18.13 -9.71
CA TYR A 98 -12.11 16.93 -9.91
C TYR A 98 -13.00 15.79 -10.35
N ARG A 99 -12.54 14.97 -11.30
CA ARG A 99 -13.16 13.74 -11.75
C ARG A 99 -12.15 12.60 -11.69
N LEU A 100 -12.44 11.60 -10.86
CA LEU A 100 -11.59 10.43 -10.70
C LEU A 100 -12.16 9.26 -11.50
N PHE A 101 -11.29 8.63 -12.27
CA PHE A 101 -11.61 7.47 -13.11
C PHE A 101 -10.84 6.25 -12.65
N ARG A 102 -11.49 5.10 -12.64
CA ARG A 102 -10.91 3.81 -12.30
C ARG A 102 -11.02 2.83 -13.46
N LYS A 103 -9.99 2.01 -13.60
CA LYS A 103 -9.95 0.82 -14.44
C LYS A 103 -9.56 -0.38 -13.59
N ASN A 104 -10.27 -1.49 -13.73
CA ASN A 104 -9.95 -2.73 -13.04
C ASN A 104 -8.98 -3.56 -13.90
N ASN A 105 -7.91 -4.07 -13.28
CA ASN A 105 -6.84 -4.83 -13.93
C ASN A 105 -6.27 -4.11 -15.17
N ASP A 106 -5.55 -4.80 -16.01
CA ASP A 106 -4.96 -4.23 -17.24
C ASP A 106 -5.96 -4.12 -18.39
N THR A 107 -7.05 -4.86 -18.30
CA THR A 107 -8.11 -4.92 -19.31
C THR A 107 -9.35 -4.22 -18.80
N GLY A 108 -9.88 -3.31 -19.52
CA GLY A 108 -11.10 -2.61 -19.15
C GLY A 108 -11.06 -1.14 -19.52
N LEU A 109 -12.21 -0.53 -19.48
CA LEU A 109 -12.38 0.89 -19.73
C LEU A 109 -12.29 1.65 -18.41
N TYR A 110 -11.84 2.90 -18.47
CA TYR A 110 -11.93 3.82 -17.37
C TYR A 110 -13.39 4.22 -17.15
N THR A 111 -13.87 4.07 -15.93
CA THR A 111 -15.20 4.53 -15.49
C THR A 111 -15.02 5.58 -14.41
N GLN A 112 -15.82 6.64 -14.46
CA GLN A 112 -15.81 7.66 -13.41
C GLN A 112 -16.37 7.05 -12.11
N VAL A 113 -15.58 7.15 -11.03
CA VAL A 113 -15.93 6.60 -9.70
C VAL A 113 -16.18 7.69 -8.66
N TYR A 114 -15.66 8.90 -8.90
CA TYR A 114 -15.83 10.03 -8.00
C TYR A 114 -15.82 11.35 -8.76
N SER A 115 -16.52 12.34 -8.20
CA SER A 115 -16.43 13.74 -8.65
C SER A 115 -16.69 14.68 -7.47
N THR A 116 -15.96 15.78 -7.40
CA THR A 116 -16.17 16.81 -6.40
C THR A 116 -15.89 18.20 -6.97
N THR A 117 -16.72 19.15 -6.59
CA THR A 117 -16.53 20.59 -6.86
C THR A 117 -15.80 21.29 -5.70
N THR A 118 -15.44 20.53 -4.65
CA THR A 118 -14.72 21.08 -3.50
C THR A 118 -13.22 21.06 -3.76
N ASN A 119 -12.59 22.22 -3.70
CA ASN A 119 -11.14 22.39 -3.65
C ASN A 119 -10.80 23.02 -2.29
N PRO A 120 -10.59 22.22 -1.24
CA PRO A 120 -10.56 22.71 0.14
C PRO A 120 -9.37 23.61 0.45
N VAL A 121 -8.33 23.56 -0.36
CA VAL A 121 -7.15 24.41 -0.21
C VAL A 121 -6.73 24.94 -1.58
N ILE A 122 -7.11 26.18 -1.87
CA ILE A 122 -6.60 26.92 -3.03
C ILE A 122 -5.21 27.43 -2.66
N GLY A 123 -4.17 26.72 -3.10
CA GLY A 123 -2.78 27.13 -2.86
C GLY A 123 -1.79 26.02 -3.19
N PRO A 124 -0.54 26.36 -3.49
CA PRO A 124 0.49 25.35 -3.73
C PRO A 124 0.72 24.51 -2.47
N GLY A 125 0.59 23.20 -2.60
CA GLY A 125 0.87 22.23 -1.54
C GLY A 125 -0.33 21.62 -0.81
N GLY A 126 -1.58 22.05 -1.08
CA GLY A 126 -2.77 21.39 -0.56
C GLY A 126 -3.03 20.04 -1.25
N THR A 127 -3.54 19.08 -0.49
CA THR A 127 -3.92 17.76 -1.01
C THR A 127 -5.37 17.44 -0.71
N SER A 128 -5.95 16.58 -1.54
CA SER A 128 -7.25 15.95 -1.30
C SER A 128 -7.12 14.45 -1.44
N SER A 129 -8.02 13.71 -0.80
CA SER A 129 -8.09 12.25 -0.94
C SER A 129 -9.52 11.77 -1.15
N PHE A 130 -9.61 10.55 -1.67
CA PHE A 130 -10.85 9.80 -1.82
C PHE A 130 -10.58 8.33 -1.50
N ILE A 131 -11.50 7.68 -0.76
CA ILE A 131 -11.46 6.24 -0.52
C ILE A 131 -12.50 5.57 -1.42
N ASP A 132 -12.01 4.78 -2.36
CA ASP A 132 -12.82 3.96 -3.24
C ASP A 132 -13.10 2.62 -2.56
N ASN A 133 -14.36 2.34 -2.29
CA ASN A 133 -14.82 1.19 -1.52
C ASN A 133 -15.51 0.14 -2.41
N ASN A 134 -15.88 -0.99 -1.79
CA ASN A 134 -16.54 -2.13 -2.46
C ASN A 134 -15.69 -2.75 -3.58
N LEU A 135 -14.39 -2.82 -3.36
CA LEU A 135 -13.40 -3.41 -4.23
C LEU A 135 -13.10 -4.87 -3.83
N ASN A 136 -12.22 -5.52 -4.56
CA ASN A 136 -11.60 -6.79 -4.18
C ASN A 136 -10.10 -6.68 -4.50
N THR A 137 -9.35 -6.12 -3.55
CA THR A 137 -7.93 -5.81 -3.71
C THR A 137 -7.06 -7.06 -3.69
N LEU A 138 -7.53 -8.16 -3.08
CA LEU A 138 -6.82 -9.45 -3.06
C LEU A 138 -6.76 -10.13 -4.45
N ARG A 139 -7.67 -9.77 -5.36
CA ARG A 139 -7.77 -10.41 -6.68
C ARG A 139 -7.52 -9.48 -7.85
N ASN A 140 -7.66 -8.17 -7.63
CA ASN A 140 -7.62 -7.20 -8.71
C ASN A 140 -6.65 -6.07 -8.38
N THR A 141 -5.97 -5.59 -9.39
CA THR A 141 -5.29 -4.29 -9.37
C THR A 141 -6.24 -3.21 -9.88
N TYR A 142 -6.09 -2.02 -9.34
CA TYR A 142 -6.91 -0.86 -9.71
C TYR A 142 -6.02 0.26 -10.21
N THR A 143 -6.37 0.80 -11.36
CA THR A 143 -5.63 1.91 -11.97
C THR A 143 -6.51 3.13 -11.99
N TYR A 144 -5.97 4.25 -11.49
CA TYR A 144 -6.69 5.52 -11.37
C TYR A 144 -6.07 6.61 -12.24
N LYS A 145 -6.94 7.49 -12.73
CA LYS A 145 -6.58 8.73 -13.42
C LYS A 145 -7.45 9.87 -12.91
N LEU A 146 -6.87 11.06 -12.80
CA LEU A 146 -7.57 12.24 -12.35
C LEU A 146 -7.66 13.25 -13.49
N GLN A 147 -8.83 13.88 -13.68
CA GLN A 147 -9.03 15.05 -14.49
C GLN A 147 -9.38 16.23 -13.59
N THR A 148 -8.89 17.41 -13.96
CA THR A 148 -9.29 18.71 -13.40
C THR A 148 -10.13 19.42 -14.44
N GLU A 149 -11.30 19.93 -14.05
CA GLU A 149 -12.24 20.65 -14.87
C GLU A 149 -12.34 22.10 -14.37
N ASP A 150 -12.43 23.07 -15.25
CA ASP A 150 -12.73 24.46 -14.92
C ASP A 150 -14.23 24.71 -14.81
N ARG A 151 -14.62 25.93 -14.46
CA ARG A 151 -16.03 26.38 -14.39
C ARG A 151 -16.72 26.43 -15.74
N CYS A 152 -15.97 26.44 -16.84
CA CYS A 152 -16.48 26.46 -18.21
C CYS A 152 -16.58 25.02 -18.80
N ALA A 153 -16.30 24.00 -18.00
CA ALA A 153 -16.27 22.59 -18.36
C ALA A 153 -15.15 22.19 -19.35
N TYR A 154 -14.07 22.99 -19.42
CA TYR A 154 -12.90 22.58 -20.18
C TYR A 154 -12.07 21.60 -19.35
N VAL A 155 -11.60 20.55 -20.02
CA VAL A 155 -10.77 19.48 -19.43
C VAL A 155 -9.70 19.03 -20.42
N LEU A 156 -8.53 18.67 -19.93
CA LEU A 156 -7.58 17.90 -20.72
C LEU A 156 -8.11 16.47 -20.96
N PRO A 157 -7.79 15.85 -22.11
CA PRO A 157 -8.23 14.48 -22.37
C PRO A 157 -7.66 13.53 -21.32
N LEU A 158 -8.43 12.49 -20.95
CA LEU A 158 -8.03 11.52 -19.93
C LEU A 158 -6.70 10.80 -20.27
N SER A 159 -6.33 10.75 -21.55
CA SER A 159 -5.03 10.24 -22.01
C SER A 159 -3.83 11.04 -21.52
N ALA A 160 -4.01 12.35 -21.26
CA ALA A 160 -2.97 13.21 -20.73
C ALA A 160 -2.66 12.95 -19.24
N SER A 161 -3.64 12.43 -18.48
CA SER A 161 -3.46 12.10 -17.07
C SER A 161 -2.57 10.87 -16.89
N VAL A 162 -1.60 10.94 -15.98
CA VAL A 162 -0.78 9.79 -15.59
C VAL A 162 -1.66 8.76 -14.86
N ALA A 163 -1.46 7.50 -15.22
CA ALA A 163 -2.19 6.40 -14.61
C ALA A 163 -1.41 5.86 -13.41
N HIS A 164 -2.02 5.82 -12.23
CA HIS A 164 -1.45 5.22 -11.04
C HIS A 164 -2.15 3.91 -10.70
N THR A 165 -1.36 2.85 -10.43
CA THR A 165 -1.87 1.49 -10.22
C THR A 165 -1.44 0.94 -8.86
N THR A 166 -2.36 0.28 -8.15
CA THR A 166 -2.10 -0.38 -6.87
C THR A 166 -1.05 -1.47 -7.01
N ILE A 167 -0.31 -1.71 -5.92
CA ILE A 167 0.59 -2.85 -5.78
C ILE A 167 -0.27 -4.06 -5.42
N ASN A 168 0.01 -5.21 -6.04
CA ASN A 168 -0.59 -6.50 -5.66
C ASN A 168 0.53 -7.47 -5.32
N VAL A 169 0.44 -8.15 -4.17
CA VAL A 169 1.44 -9.09 -3.68
C VAL A 169 0.95 -10.53 -3.78
N THR A 170 1.87 -11.46 -4.02
CA THR A 170 1.62 -12.90 -4.00
C THR A 170 2.72 -13.58 -3.21
N ALA A 171 2.34 -14.33 -2.18
CA ALA A 171 3.23 -15.15 -1.39
C ALA A 171 2.97 -16.63 -1.69
N THR A 172 4.03 -17.39 -2.00
CA THR A 172 3.93 -18.81 -2.33
C THR A 172 4.98 -19.58 -1.54
N ALA A 173 4.54 -20.61 -0.84
CA ALA A 173 5.45 -21.53 -0.17
C ALA A 173 6.16 -22.42 -1.20
N VAL A 174 7.49 -22.44 -1.16
CA VAL A 174 8.36 -23.19 -2.06
C VAL A 174 9.40 -23.94 -1.24
N SER A 175 9.23 -25.25 -1.13
CA SER A 175 10.15 -26.13 -0.37
C SER A 175 10.51 -25.57 1.03
N ASN A 176 11.64 -24.88 1.15
CA ASN A 176 12.19 -24.35 2.41
C ASN A 176 12.14 -22.83 2.51
N ASN A 177 11.38 -22.14 1.65
CA ASN A 177 11.23 -20.68 1.68
C ASN A 177 9.79 -20.27 1.35
N ILE A 178 9.50 -18.98 1.56
CA ILE A 178 8.33 -18.32 0.99
C ILE A 178 8.82 -17.34 -0.06
N ARG A 179 8.41 -17.57 -1.30
CA ARG A 179 8.65 -16.64 -2.39
C ARG A 179 7.55 -15.59 -2.38
N VAL A 180 7.93 -14.32 -2.21
CA VAL A 180 7.05 -13.16 -2.28
C VAL A 180 7.34 -12.42 -3.57
N GLU A 181 6.33 -12.23 -4.39
CA GLU A 181 6.39 -11.49 -5.65
C GLU A 181 5.34 -10.40 -5.65
N TRP A 182 5.63 -9.26 -6.27
CA TRP A 182 4.63 -8.20 -6.36
C TRP A 182 4.66 -7.51 -7.71
N ARG A 183 3.51 -7.04 -8.11
CA ARG A 183 3.39 -6.12 -9.22
C ARG A 183 3.88 -4.75 -8.75
N PRO A 184 4.81 -4.10 -9.48
CA PRO A 184 5.32 -2.80 -9.06
C PRO A 184 4.21 -1.75 -9.09
N TYR A 185 4.35 -0.73 -8.24
CA TYR A 185 3.52 0.46 -8.27
C TYR A 185 3.56 1.09 -9.67
N GLY A 186 2.39 1.39 -10.24
CA GLY A 186 2.29 2.08 -11.52
C GLY A 186 2.15 3.58 -11.35
N GLY A 187 2.72 4.36 -12.29
CA GLY A 187 2.53 5.81 -12.39
C GLY A 187 3.78 6.63 -12.20
N CYS A 188 4.71 6.21 -11.37
CA CYS A 188 5.99 6.89 -11.16
C CYS A 188 7.04 5.96 -10.59
N GLN A 189 8.26 6.47 -10.47
CA GLN A 189 9.35 5.72 -9.84
C GLN A 189 9.10 5.55 -8.34
N VAL A 190 9.48 4.39 -7.84
CA VAL A 190 9.56 4.02 -6.43
C VAL A 190 11.03 4.02 -6.04
N ALA A 191 11.39 4.63 -4.93
CA ALA A 191 12.77 4.58 -4.43
C ALA A 191 13.04 3.24 -3.75
N THR A 192 12.16 2.83 -2.84
CA THR A 192 12.34 1.63 -2.02
C THR A 192 11.03 0.88 -1.83
N TYR A 193 11.11 -0.44 -1.83
CA TYR A 193 10.07 -1.33 -1.33
C TYR A 193 10.46 -1.87 0.04
N GLU A 194 9.58 -1.72 1.02
CA GLU A 194 9.68 -2.32 2.35
C GLU A 194 8.79 -3.55 2.40
N LEU A 195 9.37 -4.71 2.63
CA LEU A 195 8.65 -5.97 2.78
C LEU A 195 8.38 -6.24 4.25
N GLU A 196 7.13 -6.45 4.61
CA GLU A 196 6.68 -6.78 5.94
C GLU A 196 6.00 -8.15 5.98
N ARG A 197 6.17 -8.86 7.09
CA ARG A 197 5.59 -10.17 7.37
C ARG A 197 4.84 -10.14 8.69
N LEU A 198 3.57 -10.50 8.66
CA LEU A 198 2.73 -10.71 9.84
C LEU A 198 2.64 -12.21 10.14
N ASP A 199 3.07 -12.63 11.31
CA ASP A 199 2.80 -13.95 11.85
C ASP A 199 1.32 -14.04 12.26
N LEU A 200 0.54 -14.84 11.55
CA LEU A 200 -0.90 -14.96 11.78
C LEU A 200 -1.24 -15.75 13.06
N THR A 201 -0.26 -16.42 13.67
CA THR A 201 -0.43 -17.17 14.93
C THR A 201 -0.21 -16.27 16.13
N THR A 202 0.83 -15.43 16.09
CA THR A 202 1.24 -14.61 17.24
C THR A 202 0.79 -13.14 17.11
N GLY A 203 0.43 -12.70 15.89
CA GLY A 203 0.14 -11.30 15.58
C GLY A 203 1.38 -10.41 15.49
N ARG A 204 2.58 -10.99 15.49
CA ARG A 204 3.85 -10.26 15.39
C ARG A 204 4.09 -9.78 13.96
N LEU A 205 4.36 -8.49 13.82
CA LEU A 205 4.76 -7.88 12.55
C LEU A 205 6.28 -7.71 12.52
N ASP A 206 6.90 -8.27 11.49
CA ASP A 206 8.35 -8.19 11.24
C ASP A 206 8.61 -7.38 9.97
N HIS A 207 9.63 -6.50 10.02
CA HIS A 207 10.26 -5.97 8.82
C HIS A 207 11.22 -7.02 8.27
N VAL A 208 11.00 -7.45 7.03
CA VAL A 208 11.77 -8.55 6.41
C VAL A 208 12.92 -8.02 5.59
N ALA A 209 12.67 -7.01 4.75
CA ALA A 209 13.69 -6.45 3.87
C ALA A 209 13.33 -5.05 3.37
N SER A 210 14.38 -4.22 3.15
CA SER A 210 14.34 -2.98 2.37
C SER A 210 14.99 -3.23 1.02
N LEU A 211 14.26 -3.01 -0.06
CA LEU A 211 14.64 -3.40 -1.42
C LEU A 211 14.59 -2.19 -2.36
N ALA A 212 15.51 -2.12 -3.31
CA ALA A 212 15.47 -1.06 -4.32
C ALA A 212 14.16 -1.09 -5.11
N GLY A 213 13.64 0.06 -5.53
CA GLY A 213 12.36 0.22 -6.22
C GLY A 213 12.24 -0.50 -7.58
N THR A 214 13.33 -1.11 -8.06
CA THR A 214 13.35 -1.97 -9.26
C THR A 214 13.15 -3.46 -8.94
N VAL A 215 13.23 -3.84 -7.67
CA VAL A 215 13.05 -5.23 -7.22
C VAL A 215 11.56 -5.52 -7.04
N THR A 216 11.12 -6.67 -7.53
CA THR A 216 9.71 -7.10 -7.49
C THR A 216 9.51 -8.51 -6.94
N SER A 217 10.55 -9.09 -6.33
CA SER A 217 10.47 -10.39 -5.66
C SER A 217 11.49 -10.53 -4.56
N TYR A 218 11.18 -11.36 -3.58
CA TYR A 218 12.06 -11.72 -2.47
C TYR A 218 11.81 -13.16 -2.04
N ASN A 219 12.86 -13.87 -1.65
CA ASN A 219 12.76 -15.20 -1.05
C ASN A 219 12.99 -15.07 0.45
N ASP A 220 11.94 -15.20 1.24
CA ASP A 220 12.05 -15.24 2.69
C ASP A 220 12.50 -16.63 3.12
N LEU A 221 13.73 -16.71 3.63
CA LEU A 221 14.36 -17.93 4.13
C LEU A 221 14.39 -17.97 5.67
N ASP A 222 14.15 -16.84 6.31
CA ASP A 222 14.37 -16.64 7.74
C ASP A 222 13.07 -16.43 8.54
N PHE A 223 12.05 -17.20 8.23
CA PHE A 223 10.86 -17.24 9.09
C PHE A 223 11.12 -18.04 10.37
N PRO A 224 10.65 -17.57 11.54
CA PRO A 224 10.93 -18.22 12.82
C PRO A 224 10.40 -19.65 12.90
N CYS A 225 9.14 -19.86 12.46
CA CYS A 225 8.45 -21.15 12.55
C CYS A 225 7.64 -21.43 11.29
N PRO A 226 7.28 -22.68 10.98
CA PRO A 226 6.46 -23.01 9.82
C PRO A 226 4.96 -22.74 10.10
N PHE A 227 4.67 -21.52 10.56
CA PHE A 227 3.31 -21.02 10.78
C PHE A 227 2.80 -20.26 9.55
N PRO A 228 1.49 -19.98 9.45
CA PRO A 228 0.98 -19.16 8.39
C PRO A 228 1.43 -17.70 8.58
N TYR A 229 1.99 -17.13 7.53
CA TYR A 229 2.42 -15.73 7.47
C TYR A 229 1.65 -14.98 6.40
N SER A 230 1.35 -13.71 6.66
CA SER A 230 0.82 -12.78 5.68
C SER A 230 1.87 -11.73 5.34
N TYR A 231 2.06 -11.48 4.05
CA TYR A 231 3.04 -10.52 3.52
C TYR A 231 2.35 -9.32 2.92
N ARG A 232 2.96 -8.16 3.07
CA ARG A 232 2.60 -6.94 2.37
C ARG A 232 3.84 -6.14 2.01
N VAL A 233 3.70 -5.28 1.01
CA VAL A 233 4.77 -4.43 0.50
C VAL A 233 4.36 -2.98 0.61
N ARG A 234 5.27 -2.13 1.07
CA ARG A 234 5.12 -0.69 1.10
C ARG A 234 6.12 -0.05 0.14
N ALA A 235 5.63 0.62 -0.88
CA ALA A 235 6.45 1.51 -1.72
C ALA A 235 6.64 2.85 -1.00
N THR A 236 7.87 3.37 -0.96
CA THR A 236 8.22 4.65 -0.33
C THR A 236 8.84 5.60 -1.32
N ASP A 237 8.81 6.90 -0.99
CA ASP A 237 9.35 7.99 -1.79
C ASP A 237 8.83 7.97 -3.24
N LEU A 238 7.51 7.85 -3.36
CA LEU A 238 6.82 7.83 -4.64
C LEU A 238 7.00 9.14 -5.39
N CYS A 239 7.34 9.08 -6.66
CA CYS A 239 7.48 10.25 -7.54
C CYS A 239 8.48 11.31 -7.02
N GLY A 240 9.45 10.91 -6.19
CA GLY A 240 10.38 11.84 -5.54
C GLY A 240 9.77 12.62 -4.36
N ASN A 241 8.63 12.17 -3.82
CA ASN A 241 7.95 12.74 -2.66
C ASN A 241 7.89 11.73 -1.51
N THR A 242 7.52 12.20 -0.31
CA THR A 242 7.40 11.37 0.90
C THR A 242 6.14 10.51 0.96
N TYR A 243 5.36 10.44 -0.12
CA TYR A 243 4.17 9.62 -0.19
C TYR A 243 4.50 8.13 -0.25
N VAL A 244 3.61 7.33 0.31
CA VAL A 244 3.74 5.86 0.37
C VAL A 244 2.53 5.20 -0.27
N SER A 245 2.71 3.96 -0.71
CA SER A 245 1.62 3.10 -1.18
C SER A 245 1.78 1.71 -0.59
N TRP A 246 0.71 1.21 0.00
CA TRP A 246 0.63 -0.18 0.47
C TRP A 246 0.04 -1.09 -0.58
N SER A 247 0.54 -2.34 -0.63
CA SER A 247 -0.10 -3.43 -1.36
C SER A 247 -1.32 -3.97 -0.61
N ASP A 248 -2.07 -4.85 -1.26
CA ASP A 248 -2.87 -5.87 -0.60
C ASP A 248 -1.99 -6.82 0.24
N THR A 249 -2.60 -7.86 0.80
CA THR A 249 -1.90 -8.88 1.58
C THR A 249 -2.00 -10.24 0.89
N SER A 250 -0.97 -11.09 1.08
CA SER A 250 -0.99 -12.48 0.61
C SER A 250 -0.43 -13.40 1.68
N ALA A 251 -1.17 -14.47 2.00
CA ALA A 251 -0.78 -15.42 3.01
C ALA A 251 -0.15 -16.68 2.39
N ALA A 252 0.87 -17.21 3.07
CA ALA A 252 1.48 -18.50 2.77
C ALA A 252 1.92 -19.20 4.05
N THR A 253 1.88 -20.53 4.03
CA THR A 253 2.39 -21.35 5.13
C THR A 253 3.59 -22.14 4.62
N PRO A 254 4.79 -21.92 5.16
CA PRO A 254 5.97 -22.68 4.76
C PRO A 254 5.82 -24.15 5.18
N ALA A 255 6.45 -25.03 4.42
CA ALA A 255 6.51 -26.43 4.80
C ALA A 255 7.33 -26.60 6.09
N ASN A 256 6.88 -27.48 6.98
CA ASN A 256 7.71 -27.90 8.10
C ASN A 256 8.77 -28.88 7.58
N ILE A 257 9.93 -28.37 7.21
CA ILE A 257 11.04 -29.15 6.65
C ILE A 257 11.67 -30.14 7.65
N LEU A 258 11.38 -29.99 8.95
CA LEU A 258 11.84 -30.90 9.97
C LEU A 258 10.81 -32.00 10.30
N ALA A 259 9.56 -31.90 9.83
CA ALA A 259 8.50 -32.86 10.12
C ALA A 259 8.80 -34.28 9.63
N GLY A 260 9.56 -34.45 8.56
CA GLY A 260 9.97 -35.75 8.02
C GLY A 260 11.45 -36.08 8.24
N GLN A 261 12.17 -35.27 9.03
CA GLN A 261 13.58 -35.47 9.28
C GLN A 261 13.78 -36.48 10.42
N LYS A 262 14.61 -37.49 10.15
CA LYS A 262 15.15 -38.41 11.16
C LYS A 262 16.59 -38.04 11.45
N VAL A 263 17.00 -38.26 12.67
CA VAL A 263 18.43 -38.28 13.02
C VAL A 263 19.01 -39.63 12.77
N ASP A 264 20.16 -39.69 12.15
CA ASP A 264 20.89 -40.95 12.01
C ASP A 264 21.62 -41.27 13.31
N VAL A 265 21.24 -42.38 13.98
CA VAL A 265 22.02 -42.93 15.09
C VAL A 265 23.28 -43.50 14.49
N VAL A 266 24.42 -42.94 14.81
CA VAL A 266 25.73 -43.33 14.29
C VAL A 266 26.20 -44.61 14.94
N ARG A 267 26.02 -44.68 16.27
CA ARG A 267 26.32 -45.88 17.05
C ARG A 267 25.64 -45.86 18.42
N SER A 268 25.40 -47.05 18.95
CA SER A 268 25.16 -47.28 20.35
C SER A 268 26.11 -48.42 20.79
N THR A 269 26.87 -48.21 21.84
CA THR A 269 27.92 -49.17 22.28
C THR A 269 28.03 -49.18 23.79
N VAL A 270 28.37 -50.35 24.34
CA VAL A 270 28.70 -50.44 25.76
C VAL A 270 30.05 -49.79 26.01
N VAL A 271 30.12 -48.97 27.05
CA VAL A 271 31.34 -48.34 27.53
C VAL A 271 31.55 -48.62 29.02
N ASP A 272 32.79 -48.75 29.40
CA ASP A 272 33.20 -49.03 30.77
C ASP A 272 32.54 -50.27 31.41
N ASP A 273 32.03 -51.17 30.56
CA ASP A 273 31.32 -52.43 30.94
C ASP A 273 30.08 -52.22 31.84
N GLN A 274 29.51 -51.01 31.82
CA GLN A 274 28.39 -50.58 32.68
C GLN A 274 27.36 -49.74 31.97
N ASP A 275 27.78 -48.84 31.07
CA ASP A 275 26.90 -47.83 30.46
C ASP A 275 26.74 -48.08 28.96
N VAL A 276 25.71 -47.50 28.36
CA VAL A 276 25.57 -47.41 26.90
C VAL A 276 25.78 -45.98 26.45
N LEU A 277 26.71 -45.78 25.50
CA LEU A 277 26.93 -44.52 24.82
C LEU A 277 26.24 -44.57 23.46
N THR A 278 25.29 -43.66 23.25
CA THR A 278 24.57 -43.46 21.97
C THR A 278 24.99 -42.14 21.35
N GLU A 279 25.41 -42.18 20.08
CA GLU A 279 25.83 -41.02 19.29
C GLU A 279 24.98 -40.91 18.04
N TRP A 280 24.66 -39.67 17.63
CA TRP A 280 23.87 -39.39 16.44
C TRP A 280 24.41 -38.20 15.66
N ALA A 281 24.03 -38.12 14.38
CA ALA A 281 24.33 -36.94 13.55
C ALA A 281 23.18 -35.93 13.67
N PRO A 282 23.45 -34.57 13.57
CA PRO A 282 22.40 -33.60 13.48
C PRO A 282 21.60 -33.82 12.19
N PRO A 283 20.33 -33.27 12.08
CA PRO A 283 19.55 -33.41 10.87
C PRO A 283 20.27 -32.68 9.70
N ALA A 284 20.14 -33.23 8.49
CA ALA A 284 20.81 -32.70 7.30
C ALA A 284 20.31 -31.32 6.88
N LEU A 285 19.03 -31.03 7.16
CA LEU A 285 18.39 -29.73 6.85
C LEU A 285 18.11 -28.96 8.14
N ARG A 286 18.45 -27.67 8.17
CA ARG A 286 18.15 -26.74 9.25
C ARG A 286 18.54 -27.25 10.66
N PRO A 287 19.77 -27.71 10.86
CA PRO A 287 20.25 -28.09 12.20
C PRO A 287 20.22 -26.92 13.20
N ASP A 288 20.23 -25.69 12.70
CA ASP A 288 20.09 -24.43 13.45
C ASP A 288 18.71 -24.27 14.10
N ARG A 289 17.71 -25.06 13.70
CA ARG A 289 16.33 -25.04 14.21
C ARG A 289 16.03 -26.13 15.21
N VAL A 290 17.00 -26.94 15.56
CA VAL A 290 16.86 -27.93 16.64
C VAL A 290 16.98 -27.21 17.98
N LYS A 291 16.00 -27.41 18.86
CA LYS A 291 16.01 -26.93 20.25
C LYS A 291 16.63 -27.97 21.17
N GLU A 292 16.16 -29.21 21.04
CA GLU A 292 16.61 -30.32 21.85
C GLU A 292 16.37 -31.67 21.13
N TYR A 293 17.05 -32.70 21.60
CA TYR A 293 16.79 -34.10 21.24
C TYR A 293 16.18 -34.84 22.42
N LYS A 294 15.13 -35.62 22.17
CA LYS A 294 14.60 -36.60 23.09
C LYS A 294 15.21 -37.95 22.77
N ILE A 295 15.68 -38.63 23.80
CA ILE A 295 16.27 -39.96 23.72
C ILE A 295 15.27 -40.98 24.28
N PHE A 296 14.98 -41.96 23.47
CA PHE A 296 14.09 -43.07 23.83
C PHE A 296 14.87 -44.35 23.90
N ARG A 297 14.58 -45.18 24.90
CA ARG A 297 15.16 -46.49 25.10
C ARG A 297 14.08 -47.58 25.10
N SER A 298 14.42 -48.77 24.59
CA SER A 298 13.59 -49.94 24.61
C SER A 298 14.45 -51.18 24.91
N GLU A 299 13.87 -52.14 25.65
CA GLU A 299 14.35 -53.50 25.78
C GLU A 299 13.60 -54.36 24.76
N GLY A 300 14.27 -54.83 23.70
CA GLY A 300 13.63 -55.65 22.67
C GLY A 300 12.99 -54.92 21.49
N ASN A 301 13.31 -53.64 21.27
CA ASN A 301 12.99 -52.86 20.06
C ASN A 301 11.48 -52.67 19.78
N THR A 302 10.62 -52.67 20.79
CA THR A 302 9.17 -52.52 20.60
C THR A 302 8.57 -51.32 21.35
N ASN A 303 8.75 -51.27 22.66
CA ASN A 303 8.17 -50.24 23.52
C ASN A 303 9.25 -49.25 23.93
N PHE A 304 9.30 -48.11 23.24
CA PHE A 304 10.27 -47.07 23.53
C PHE A 304 9.72 -46.08 24.56
N THR A 305 10.52 -45.84 25.62
CA THR A 305 10.24 -44.84 26.66
C THR A 305 11.25 -43.71 26.61
N GLU A 306 10.82 -42.48 26.83
CA GLU A 306 11.71 -41.33 26.93
C GLU A 306 12.59 -41.48 28.19
N VAL A 307 13.91 -41.46 28.02
CA VAL A 307 14.87 -41.57 29.09
C VAL A 307 15.68 -40.33 29.34
N ALA A 308 15.81 -39.44 28.33
CA ALA A 308 16.52 -38.17 28.48
C ALA A 308 16.11 -37.13 27.44
N ARG A 309 16.44 -35.89 27.74
CA ARG A 309 16.47 -34.74 26.79
C ARG A 309 17.80 -34.09 26.87
N VAL A 310 18.38 -33.73 25.72
CA VAL A 310 19.64 -32.99 25.62
C VAL A 310 19.52 -31.82 24.66
N PRO A 311 20.23 -30.69 24.90
CA PRO A 311 20.16 -29.52 24.05
C PRO A 311 20.76 -29.77 22.65
N ALA A 312 20.39 -28.97 21.69
CA ALA A 312 20.76 -29.06 20.26
C ALA A 312 22.24 -29.30 19.97
N GLY A 313 23.15 -28.70 20.77
CA GLY A 313 24.59 -28.85 20.59
C GLY A 313 25.17 -30.19 21.05
N THR A 314 24.34 -31.07 21.60
CA THR A 314 24.76 -32.40 22.15
C THR A 314 24.35 -33.46 21.17
N GLN A 315 25.29 -34.23 20.64
CA GLN A 315 25.06 -35.39 19.76
C GLN A 315 25.49 -36.70 20.38
N LEU A 316 25.51 -36.77 21.70
CA LEU A 316 25.79 -38.00 22.45
C LEU A 316 24.98 -38.03 23.73
N TYR A 317 24.64 -39.24 24.15
CA TYR A 317 23.99 -39.52 25.43
C TYR A 317 24.62 -40.76 26.05
N ARG A 318 24.97 -40.64 27.32
CA ARG A 318 25.46 -41.77 28.12
C ARG A 318 24.36 -42.23 29.06
N ASP A 319 23.88 -43.44 28.86
CA ASP A 319 22.87 -44.07 29.68
C ASP A 319 23.53 -44.95 30.72
N SER A 320 23.41 -44.58 31.97
CA SER A 320 23.95 -45.32 33.12
C SER A 320 22.88 -46.06 33.91
N ASP A 321 21.62 -46.01 33.46
CA ASP A 321 20.50 -46.75 34.07
C ASP A 321 20.17 -47.99 33.25
N VAL A 322 21.19 -48.85 33.04
CA VAL A 322 21.12 -50.04 32.18
C VAL A 322 21.84 -51.20 32.83
N ASP A 323 21.41 -52.45 32.57
CA ASP A 323 22.12 -53.67 32.93
C ASP A 323 22.63 -54.37 31.65
N VAL A 324 23.80 -53.92 31.19
CA VAL A 324 24.41 -54.36 29.93
C VAL A 324 24.78 -55.84 29.88
N HIS A 325 24.79 -56.51 31.05
CA HIS A 325 25.10 -57.93 31.13
C HIS A 325 23.86 -58.85 30.96
N LYS A 326 22.65 -58.27 31.07
CA LYS A 326 21.42 -59.01 31.04
C LYS A 326 20.51 -58.66 29.89
N THR A 327 20.57 -57.44 29.41
CA THR A 327 19.56 -56.89 28.48
C THR A 327 20.21 -56.17 27.32
N GLU A 328 19.67 -56.38 26.11
CA GLU A 328 19.98 -55.61 24.91
C GLU A 328 19.08 -54.38 24.85
N TYR A 329 19.69 -53.20 24.65
CA TYR A 329 18.99 -51.94 24.60
C TYR A 329 19.01 -51.34 23.21
N PHE A 330 17.87 -50.79 22.79
CA PHE A 330 17.66 -50.08 21.52
C PHE A 330 17.36 -48.65 21.81
N TYR A 331 17.98 -47.71 21.02
CA TYR A 331 17.80 -46.28 21.18
C TYR A 331 17.21 -45.68 19.92
N ARG A 332 16.34 -44.67 20.13
CA ARG A 332 15.79 -43.79 19.11
C ARG A 332 15.89 -42.36 19.55
N ILE A 333 16.07 -41.46 18.58
CA ILE A 333 16.21 -40.04 18.80
C ILE A 333 15.07 -39.33 18.09
N GLU A 334 14.43 -38.36 18.75
CA GLU A 334 13.40 -37.52 18.22
C GLU A 334 13.87 -36.03 18.33
N ILE A 335 13.67 -35.26 17.28
CA ILE A 335 14.02 -33.83 17.24
C ILE A 335 12.84 -33.03 17.80
N ILE A 336 13.14 -32.07 18.66
CA ILE A 336 12.23 -30.95 18.99
C ILE A 336 12.81 -29.68 18.43
N THR A 337 11.99 -28.95 17.66
CA THR A 337 12.39 -27.69 17.06
C THR A 337 12.27 -26.53 18.03
N ASP A 338 12.84 -25.38 17.70
CA ASP A 338 12.68 -24.11 18.41
C ASP A 338 11.20 -23.62 18.42
N CYS A 339 10.34 -24.19 17.58
CA CYS A 339 8.88 -23.97 17.55
C CYS A 339 8.07 -25.03 18.28
N ASP A 340 8.72 -25.85 19.08
CA ASP A 340 8.12 -26.99 19.80
C ASP A 340 7.43 -28.03 18.88
N LEU A 341 7.81 -28.07 17.59
CA LEU A 341 7.35 -29.07 16.64
C LEU A 341 8.23 -30.31 16.73
N VAL A 342 7.62 -31.48 16.55
CA VAL A 342 8.25 -32.77 16.68
C VAL A 342 8.65 -33.28 15.30
N GLY A 343 9.90 -33.78 15.16
CA GLY A 343 10.37 -34.50 13.99
C GLY A 343 9.93 -35.96 13.99
N GLU A 344 10.38 -36.76 13.01
CA GLU A 344 10.20 -38.20 13.04
C GLU A 344 11.23 -38.85 13.96
N MET A 345 10.80 -39.92 14.61
CA MET A 345 11.67 -40.73 15.44
C MET A 345 12.62 -41.57 14.55
N SER A 346 13.90 -41.62 14.88
CA SER A 346 14.96 -42.33 14.16
C SER A 346 14.71 -43.84 14.06
#